data_913efb0e316bc15fb8ccb6e24e9cb03b
#
_entry.id   913efb0e316bc15fb8ccb6e24e9cb03b
#
_cell.length_a   1.000
_cell.length_b   1.000
_cell.length_c   1.000
_cell.angle_alpha   90.00
_cell.angle_beta   90.00
_cell.angle_gamma   90.00
#
_symmetry.space_group_name_H-M   'P 1'
#
loop_
_entity.id
_entity.type
_entity.pdbx_description
1 polymer ?
#
loop_
_entity_poly.entity_id
_entity_poly.type
_entity_poly.pdbx_seq_one_letter_code
_entity_poly.pdbx_strand_id
1 'polypeptide(L)'
;QAGFGDTLAWFARAFPRVQVEVHCEPSVNLRRLLAEDRLDLALITCTPGAETGEVLRREPTVWATAERHLAHEDEPLPLALFQAGCPFRDWALAGLSGLGRPYRIAYTSASISGVLAAVTAGLAVTVLGRSVLPAGVRPLGAAEGFPPLPPASITLHRGGSVSAVAECLAGYMREGFAAEALSSSMSTGNPAILA
;
A
#
# COMPACT_ATOMS: atom_id res chain seq x y z
N GLN A 1 -8.85 -8.59 11.30
CA GLN A 1 -7.76 -8.38 10.32
C GLN A 1 -6.51 -8.04 11.10
N ALA A 2 -5.54 -8.95 11.15
CA ALA A 2 -4.23 -8.70 11.75
C ALA A 2 -3.41 -7.84 10.77
N GLY A 3 -3.35 -6.53 11.01
CA GLY A 3 -2.58 -5.61 10.20
C GLY A 3 -1.14 -5.41 10.71
N PHE A 4 -0.36 -4.57 10.05
CA PHE A 4 0.98 -4.20 10.48
C PHE A 4 1.03 -3.72 11.95
N GLY A 5 -0.03 -3.02 12.41
CA GLY A 5 -0.18 -2.60 13.80
C GLY A 5 -0.30 -3.77 14.77
N ASP A 6 -1.02 -4.83 14.43
CA ASP A 6 -1.13 -6.03 15.25
C ASP A 6 0.20 -6.79 15.34
N THR A 7 0.94 -6.83 14.23
CA THR A 7 2.31 -7.40 14.18
C THR A 7 3.22 -6.68 15.16
N LEU A 8 3.21 -5.34 15.18
CA LEU A 8 3.99 -4.56 16.15
C LEU A 8 3.53 -4.78 17.58
N ALA A 9 2.22 -4.91 17.83
CA ALA A 9 1.68 -5.17 19.16
C ALA A 9 2.09 -6.55 19.70
N TRP A 10 2.09 -7.58 18.87
CA TRP A 10 2.58 -8.91 19.24
C TRP A 10 4.07 -8.91 19.54
N PHE A 11 4.85 -8.27 18.67
CA PHE A 11 6.30 -8.14 18.88
C PHE A 11 6.64 -7.40 20.18
N ALA A 12 5.96 -6.28 20.46
CA ALA A 12 6.19 -5.51 21.69
C ALA A 12 5.88 -6.32 22.98
N ARG A 13 4.91 -7.23 22.92
CA ARG A 13 4.61 -8.14 24.04
C ARG A 13 5.70 -9.19 24.23
N ALA A 14 6.26 -9.73 23.14
CA ALA A 14 7.32 -10.72 23.18
C ALA A 14 8.67 -10.11 23.60
N PHE A 15 8.92 -8.86 23.21
CA PHE A 15 10.19 -8.15 23.43
C PHE A 15 9.99 -6.78 24.12
N PRO A 16 9.51 -6.73 25.39
CA PRO A 16 9.11 -5.49 26.05
C PRO A 16 10.26 -4.50 26.31
N ARG A 17 11.51 -4.93 26.17
CA ARG A 17 12.69 -4.09 26.33
C ARG A 17 13.28 -3.59 25.00
N VAL A 18 12.66 -3.96 23.88
CA VAL A 18 13.08 -3.53 22.54
C VAL A 18 12.27 -2.31 22.13
N GLN A 19 12.95 -1.25 21.77
CA GLN A 19 12.34 -0.08 21.17
C GLN A 19 12.33 -0.25 19.65
N VAL A 20 11.15 -0.11 19.05
CA VAL A 20 10.97 -0.13 17.59
C VAL A 20 10.74 1.29 17.11
N GLU A 21 11.57 1.76 16.21
CA GLU A 21 11.39 3.02 15.50
C GLU A 21 10.85 2.74 14.09
N VAL A 22 9.79 3.44 13.69
CA VAL A 22 9.14 3.24 12.40
C VAL A 22 9.29 4.48 11.52
N HIS A 23 9.91 4.32 10.36
CA HIS A 23 10.08 5.36 9.36
C HIS A 23 9.13 5.15 8.20
N CYS A 24 8.38 6.21 7.82
CA CYS A 24 7.55 6.22 6.62
C CYS A 24 8.24 7.08 5.56
N GLU A 25 8.89 6.42 4.61
CA GLU A 25 9.72 7.06 3.59
C GLU A 25 9.41 6.47 2.19
N PRO A 26 9.67 7.20 1.10
CA PRO A 26 9.65 6.63 -0.24
C PRO A 26 10.61 5.45 -0.36
N SER A 27 10.24 4.45 -1.18
CA SER A 27 11.02 3.20 -1.35
C SER A 27 12.49 3.44 -1.70
N VAL A 28 12.78 4.50 -2.46
CA VAL A 28 14.17 4.88 -2.81
C VAL A 28 14.97 5.27 -1.57
N ASN A 29 14.37 6.02 -0.64
CA ASN A 29 15.02 6.42 0.61
C ASN A 29 15.20 5.22 1.54
N LEU A 30 14.20 4.35 1.66
CA LEU A 30 14.32 3.12 2.46
C LEU A 30 15.46 2.23 1.97
N ARG A 31 15.62 2.06 0.65
CA ARG A 31 16.75 1.31 0.08
C ARG A 31 18.10 1.93 0.42
N ARG A 32 18.21 3.27 0.37
CA ARG A 32 19.42 3.99 0.76
C ARG A 32 19.73 3.79 2.25
N LEU A 33 18.73 3.95 3.13
CA LEU A 33 18.91 3.76 4.58
C LEU A 33 19.33 2.33 4.93
N LEU A 34 18.79 1.31 4.24
CA LEU A 34 19.24 -0.08 4.37
C LEU A 34 20.70 -0.25 3.96
N ALA A 35 21.10 0.34 2.83
CA ALA A 35 22.48 0.26 2.33
C ALA A 35 23.48 0.99 3.23
N GLU A 36 23.02 1.99 4.00
CA GLU A 36 23.81 2.73 4.99
C GLU A 36 23.76 2.09 6.40
N ASP A 37 23.17 0.88 6.56
CA ASP A 37 22.95 0.20 7.85
C ASP A 37 22.20 1.07 8.90
N ARG A 38 21.32 1.95 8.43
CA ARG A 38 20.49 2.83 9.26
C ARG A 38 19.07 2.32 9.47
N LEU A 39 18.72 1.20 8.85
CA LEU A 39 17.50 0.43 9.07
C LEU A 39 17.84 -1.05 9.14
N ASP A 40 17.26 -1.76 10.08
CA ASP A 40 17.34 -3.22 10.13
C ASP A 40 16.47 -3.88 9.06
N LEU A 41 15.24 -3.41 8.92
CA LEU A 41 14.21 -3.97 8.05
C LEU A 41 13.48 -2.87 7.28
N ALA A 42 13.04 -3.15 6.05
CA ALA A 42 12.13 -2.28 5.31
C ALA A 42 11.07 -3.09 4.55
N LEU A 43 9.83 -2.59 4.57
CA LEU A 43 8.77 -3.03 3.66
C LEU A 43 8.78 -2.10 2.44
N ILE A 44 8.97 -2.68 1.27
CA ILE A 44 9.09 -1.93 0.02
C ILE A 44 8.02 -2.42 -0.96
N THR A 45 7.31 -1.46 -1.55
CA THR A 45 6.37 -1.72 -2.64
C THR A 45 7.10 -1.63 -3.97
N CYS A 46 6.92 -2.63 -4.83
CA CYS A 46 7.51 -2.66 -6.17
C CYS A 46 6.58 -3.33 -7.18
N THR A 47 6.92 -3.18 -8.47
CA THR A 47 6.24 -3.89 -9.55
C THR A 47 6.65 -5.36 -9.54
N PRO A 48 5.72 -6.33 -9.77
CA PRO A 48 6.06 -7.73 -9.95
C PRO A 48 7.11 -7.93 -11.05
N GLY A 49 8.11 -8.75 -10.76
CA GLY A 49 9.27 -8.96 -11.64
C GLY A 49 10.46 -8.04 -11.35
N ALA A 50 10.28 -7.00 -10.52
CA ALA A 50 11.35 -6.12 -10.04
C ALA A 50 11.66 -6.32 -8.54
N GLU A 51 11.23 -7.46 -7.97
CA GLU A 51 11.47 -7.80 -6.57
C GLU A 51 12.96 -8.11 -6.34
N THR A 52 13.53 -7.48 -5.32
CA THR A 52 14.91 -7.74 -4.86
C THR A 52 14.98 -8.23 -3.42
N GLY A 53 13.83 -8.28 -2.73
CA GLY A 53 13.68 -8.78 -1.35
C GLY A 53 12.76 -10.00 -1.30
N GLU A 54 12.45 -10.42 -0.07
CA GLU A 54 11.49 -11.50 0.20
C GLU A 54 10.07 -10.99 -0.09
N VAL A 55 9.37 -11.62 -1.03
CA VAL A 55 7.97 -11.26 -1.35
C VAL A 55 7.05 -11.76 -0.24
N LEU A 56 6.43 -10.85 0.50
CA LEU A 56 5.47 -11.18 1.53
C LEU A 56 4.05 -11.32 0.97
N ARG A 57 3.68 -10.46 0.02
CA ARG A 57 2.36 -10.46 -0.61
C ARG A 57 2.37 -9.80 -1.97
N ARG A 58 1.53 -10.31 -2.88
CA ARG A 58 1.11 -9.59 -4.09
C ARG A 58 -0.27 -9.00 -3.85
N GLU A 59 -0.38 -7.70 -4.11
CA GLU A 59 -1.53 -6.88 -3.77
C GLU A 59 -2.20 -6.33 -5.02
N PRO A 60 -3.49 -6.58 -5.26
CA PRO A 60 -4.23 -5.90 -6.30
C PRO A 60 -4.20 -4.38 -6.07
N THR A 61 -3.79 -3.64 -7.08
CA THR A 61 -3.80 -2.16 -7.06
C THR A 61 -5.06 -1.65 -7.70
N VAL A 62 -5.69 -0.65 -7.09
CA VAL A 62 -6.96 -0.09 -7.55
C VAL A 62 -6.93 1.44 -7.51
N TRP A 63 -7.65 2.05 -8.45
CA TRP A 63 -8.13 3.42 -8.29
C TRP A 63 -9.16 3.45 -7.19
N ALA A 64 -9.21 4.51 -6.39
CA ALA A 64 -10.14 4.59 -5.26
C ALA A 64 -10.65 6.02 -5.03
N THR A 65 -11.91 6.11 -4.62
CA THR A 65 -12.61 7.36 -4.30
C THR A 65 -13.56 7.15 -3.12
N ALA A 66 -14.02 8.23 -2.49
CA ALA A 66 -15.07 8.14 -1.48
C ALA A 66 -16.40 7.67 -2.10
N GLU A 67 -17.14 6.80 -1.39
CA GLU A 67 -18.41 6.24 -1.88
C GLU A 67 -19.52 7.29 -2.08
N ARG A 68 -19.49 8.35 -1.25
CA ARG A 68 -20.55 9.37 -1.21
C ARG A 68 -20.21 10.65 -1.98
N HIS A 69 -19.10 10.64 -2.74
CA HIS A 69 -18.61 11.81 -3.46
C HIS A 69 -18.25 11.45 -4.91
N LEU A 70 -18.31 12.44 -5.79
CA LEU A 70 -18.12 12.28 -7.23
C LEU A 70 -16.82 12.90 -7.75
N ALA A 71 -15.79 13.05 -6.90
CA ALA A 71 -14.50 13.62 -7.29
C ALA A 71 -13.87 12.92 -8.52
N HIS A 72 -14.27 11.68 -8.79
CA HIS A 72 -13.84 10.92 -9.97
C HIS A 72 -14.50 11.39 -11.29
N GLU A 73 -15.53 12.23 -11.23
CA GLU A 73 -16.20 12.84 -12.38
C GLU A 73 -15.66 14.24 -12.69
N ASP A 74 -14.89 14.84 -11.78
CA ASP A 74 -14.33 16.17 -11.97
C ASP A 74 -13.31 16.21 -13.13
N GLU A 75 -13.25 17.36 -13.81
CA GLU A 75 -12.29 17.65 -14.86
C GLU A 75 -11.66 19.04 -14.66
N PRO A 76 -10.33 19.15 -14.46
CA PRO A 76 -9.33 18.07 -14.41
C PRO A 76 -9.48 17.20 -13.16
N LEU A 77 -9.27 15.89 -13.32
CA LEU A 77 -9.38 14.91 -12.23
C LEU A 77 -8.47 15.25 -11.05
N PRO A 78 -9.01 15.48 -9.84
CA PRO A 78 -8.18 15.77 -8.67
C PRO A 78 -7.56 14.49 -8.12
N LEU A 79 -6.24 14.47 -7.92
CA LEU A 79 -5.50 13.32 -7.42
C LEU A 79 -4.91 13.61 -6.04
N ALA A 80 -5.02 12.64 -5.14
CA ALA A 80 -4.25 12.55 -3.90
C ALA A 80 -3.22 11.44 -4.06
N LEU A 81 -1.95 11.77 -4.12
CA LEU A 81 -0.89 10.83 -4.45
C LEU A 81 0.24 10.87 -3.41
N PHE A 82 1.00 9.78 -3.38
CA PHE A 82 2.28 9.76 -2.67
C PHE A 82 3.30 10.68 -3.32
N GLN A 83 4.41 10.88 -2.64
CA GLN A 83 5.55 11.65 -3.16
C GLN A 83 6.17 10.95 -4.38
N ALA A 84 6.98 11.69 -5.13
CA ALA A 84 7.75 11.15 -6.26
C ALA A 84 8.63 9.97 -5.82
N GLY A 85 8.75 8.96 -6.68
CA GLY A 85 9.45 7.71 -6.38
C GLY A 85 8.58 6.63 -5.73
N CYS A 86 7.26 6.88 -5.56
CA CYS A 86 6.32 5.86 -5.15
C CYS A 86 5.71 5.18 -6.38
N PRO A 87 5.76 3.84 -6.52
CA PRO A 87 5.19 3.12 -7.65
C PRO A 87 3.70 3.42 -7.90
N PHE A 88 2.89 3.55 -6.86
CA PHE A 88 1.47 3.88 -6.99
C PHE A 88 1.24 5.22 -7.71
N ARG A 89 2.09 6.22 -7.42
CA ARG A 89 2.05 7.50 -8.13
C ARG A 89 2.40 7.33 -9.59
N ASP A 90 3.47 6.61 -9.90
CA ASP A 90 3.96 6.44 -11.27
C ASP A 90 2.92 5.69 -12.11
N TRP A 91 2.29 4.64 -11.56
CA TRP A 91 1.21 3.91 -12.23
C TRP A 91 -0.04 4.76 -12.46
N ALA A 92 -0.41 5.62 -11.49
CA ALA A 92 -1.53 6.54 -11.65
C ALA A 92 -1.28 7.50 -12.82
N LEU A 93 -0.11 8.14 -12.85
CA LEU A 93 0.23 9.11 -13.88
C LEU A 93 0.36 8.46 -15.26
N ALA A 94 0.99 7.28 -15.34
CA ALA A 94 1.11 6.52 -16.59
C ALA A 94 -0.27 6.11 -17.13
N GLY A 95 -1.16 5.61 -16.26
CA GLY A 95 -2.51 5.18 -16.64
C GLY A 95 -3.35 6.33 -17.19
N LEU A 96 -3.34 7.50 -16.57
CA LEU A 96 -4.09 8.67 -17.03
C LEU A 96 -3.48 9.27 -18.30
N SER A 97 -2.15 9.32 -18.42
CA SER A 97 -1.48 9.77 -19.63
C SER A 97 -1.82 8.90 -20.85
N GLY A 98 -1.90 7.58 -20.65
CA GLY A 98 -2.31 6.63 -21.70
C GLY A 98 -3.73 6.85 -22.20
N LEU A 99 -4.63 7.41 -21.37
CA LEU A 99 -6.00 7.76 -21.75
C LEU A 99 -6.15 9.21 -22.26
N GLY A 100 -5.13 10.05 -22.13
CA GLY A 100 -5.23 11.48 -22.40
C GLY A 100 -6.19 12.21 -21.44
N ARG A 101 -6.51 11.63 -20.27
CA ARG A 101 -7.42 12.24 -19.31
C ARG A 101 -6.74 13.36 -18.53
N PRO A 102 -7.29 14.60 -18.54
CA PRO A 102 -6.74 15.72 -17.79
C PRO A 102 -6.80 15.46 -16.29
N TYR A 103 -5.74 15.75 -15.57
CA TYR A 103 -5.66 15.62 -14.12
C TYR A 103 -4.89 16.76 -13.47
N ARG A 104 -5.07 16.93 -12.18
CA ARG A 104 -4.24 17.79 -11.33
C ARG A 104 -3.85 17.03 -10.06
N ILE A 105 -2.62 17.20 -9.59
CA ILE A 105 -2.21 16.70 -8.28
C ILE A 105 -2.69 17.71 -7.25
N ALA A 106 -3.80 17.40 -6.58
CA ALA A 106 -4.42 18.27 -5.60
C ALA A 106 -3.77 18.12 -4.22
N TYR A 107 -3.34 16.89 -3.90
CA TYR A 107 -2.75 16.55 -2.59
C TYR A 107 -1.56 15.62 -2.78
N THR A 108 -0.52 15.83 -1.96
CA THR A 108 0.66 14.95 -1.91
C THR A 108 1.00 14.67 -0.46
N SER A 109 1.21 13.39 -0.12
CA SER A 109 1.60 12.97 1.22
C SER A 109 2.64 11.84 1.17
N ALA A 110 3.53 11.79 2.16
CA ALA A 110 4.42 10.65 2.37
C ALA A 110 3.69 9.46 3.01
N SER A 111 2.60 9.69 3.73
CA SER A 111 1.87 8.67 4.46
C SER A 111 0.55 8.31 3.80
N ILE A 112 0.14 7.04 3.95
CA ILE A 112 -1.16 6.55 3.50
C ILE A 112 -2.31 7.28 4.18
N SER A 113 -2.18 7.61 5.47
CA SER A 113 -3.21 8.34 6.23
C SER A 113 -3.46 9.72 5.65
N GLY A 114 -2.41 10.43 5.23
CA GLY A 114 -2.54 11.74 4.58
C GLY A 114 -3.22 11.66 3.21
N VAL A 115 -2.91 10.63 2.41
CA VAL A 115 -3.59 10.39 1.13
C VAL A 115 -5.07 10.05 1.37
N LEU A 116 -5.35 9.12 2.29
CA LEU A 116 -6.72 8.70 2.61
C LEU A 116 -7.57 9.81 3.22
N ALA A 117 -6.99 10.75 3.96
CA ALA A 117 -7.72 11.89 4.49
C ALA A 117 -8.35 12.74 3.37
N ALA A 118 -7.61 13.03 2.30
CA ALA A 118 -8.14 13.75 1.14
C ALA A 118 -9.21 12.94 0.39
N VAL A 119 -9.00 11.62 0.26
CA VAL A 119 -9.93 10.72 -0.45
C VAL A 119 -11.24 10.56 0.33
N THR A 120 -11.17 10.26 1.63
CA THR A 120 -12.37 10.06 2.47
C THR A 120 -13.20 11.33 2.61
N ALA A 121 -12.55 12.50 2.55
CA ALA A 121 -13.25 13.80 2.49
C ALA A 121 -13.91 14.08 1.13
N GLY A 122 -13.75 13.17 0.14
CA GLY A 122 -14.33 13.33 -1.20
C GLY A 122 -13.65 14.36 -2.08
N LEU A 123 -12.40 14.71 -1.78
CA LEU A 123 -11.69 15.80 -2.45
C LEU A 123 -10.81 15.31 -3.61
N ALA A 124 -10.55 14.01 -3.71
CA ALA A 124 -9.64 13.48 -4.70
C ALA A 124 -9.80 11.96 -4.92
N VAL A 125 -9.24 11.50 -6.04
CA VAL A 125 -9.04 10.09 -6.38
C VAL A 125 -7.60 9.70 -6.08
N THR A 126 -7.37 8.44 -5.74
CA THR A 126 -6.02 7.89 -5.48
C THR A 126 -5.81 6.52 -6.11
N VAL A 127 -4.57 6.03 -6.03
CA VAL A 127 -4.17 4.66 -6.36
C VAL A 127 -3.53 4.02 -5.13
N LEU A 128 -4.07 2.87 -4.71
CA LEU A 128 -3.63 2.14 -3.51
C LEU A 128 -3.78 0.63 -3.69
N GLY A 129 -3.17 -0.14 -2.80
CA GLY A 129 -3.50 -1.55 -2.62
C GLY A 129 -4.94 -1.72 -2.16
N ARG A 130 -5.65 -2.71 -2.70
CA ARG A 130 -7.07 -2.93 -2.39
C ARG A 130 -7.32 -3.23 -0.90
N SER A 131 -6.42 -3.93 -0.24
CA SER A 131 -6.56 -4.34 1.16
C SER A 131 -6.54 -3.20 2.17
N VAL A 132 -6.01 -2.04 1.79
CA VAL A 132 -5.87 -0.88 2.69
C VAL A 132 -6.99 0.15 2.54
N LEU A 133 -8.00 -0.12 1.72
CA LEU A 133 -9.15 0.77 1.57
C LEU A 133 -10.00 0.75 2.85
N PRO A 134 -10.23 1.90 3.48
CA PRO A 134 -11.11 1.98 4.65
C PRO A 134 -12.59 1.92 4.24
N ALA A 135 -13.47 1.71 5.20
CA ALA A 135 -14.91 1.85 5.00
C ALA A 135 -15.23 3.25 4.45
N GLY A 136 -16.19 3.33 3.52
CA GLY A 136 -16.58 4.57 2.86
C GLY A 136 -15.69 4.98 1.67
N VAL A 137 -14.68 4.17 1.34
CA VAL A 137 -13.86 4.30 0.11
C VAL A 137 -14.06 3.07 -0.76
N ARG A 138 -14.37 3.29 -2.03
CA ARG A 138 -14.61 2.23 -3.01
C ARG A 138 -13.59 2.23 -4.15
N PRO A 139 -13.34 1.07 -4.76
CA PRO A 139 -12.55 1.02 -5.98
C PRO A 139 -13.32 1.63 -7.17
N LEU A 140 -12.57 2.14 -8.14
CA LEU A 140 -13.02 2.57 -9.46
C LEU A 140 -12.42 1.63 -10.51
N GLY A 141 -13.15 1.44 -11.61
CA GLY A 141 -12.73 0.54 -12.68
C GLY A 141 -13.10 1.04 -14.08
N ALA A 142 -13.13 0.10 -15.03
CA ALA A 142 -13.40 0.42 -16.44
C ALA A 142 -14.77 1.06 -16.66
N ALA A 143 -15.78 0.73 -15.84
CA ALA A 143 -17.12 1.31 -15.92
C ALA A 143 -17.12 2.83 -15.67
N GLU A 144 -16.18 3.32 -14.85
CA GLU A 144 -15.99 4.75 -14.59
C GLU A 144 -14.83 5.35 -15.41
N GLY A 145 -14.36 4.63 -16.43
CA GLY A 145 -13.31 5.12 -17.34
C GLY A 145 -11.89 5.09 -16.76
N PHE A 146 -11.62 4.25 -15.74
CA PHE A 146 -10.28 4.11 -15.18
C PHE A 146 -9.54 2.88 -15.76
N PRO A 147 -8.27 3.03 -16.15
CA PRO A 147 -7.51 1.96 -16.74
C PRO A 147 -7.08 0.93 -15.69
N PRO A 148 -6.83 -0.32 -16.10
CA PRO A 148 -6.25 -1.32 -15.20
C PRO A 148 -4.87 -0.87 -14.72
N LEU A 149 -4.54 -1.27 -13.49
CA LEU A 149 -3.26 -0.99 -12.86
C LEU A 149 -2.47 -2.28 -12.66
N PRO A 150 -1.14 -2.25 -12.72
CA PRO A 150 -0.33 -3.40 -12.35
C PRO A 150 -0.53 -3.73 -10.88
N PRO A 151 -0.48 -5.02 -10.49
CA PRO A 151 -0.46 -5.38 -9.08
C PRO A 151 0.82 -4.89 -8.42
N ALA A 152 0.80 -4.72 -7.11
CA ALA A 152 1.97 -4.40 -6.31
C ALA A 152 2.55 -5.65 -5.65
N SER A 153 3.87 -5.75 -5.57
CA SER A 153 4.55 -6.69 -4.68
C SER A 153 5.01 -5.96 -3.42
N ILE A 154 4.62 -6.47 -2.26
CA ILE A 154 5.12 -6.02 -0.96
C ILE A 154 6.29 -6.92 -0.59
N THR A 155 7.47 -6.35 -0.47
CA THR A 155 8.71 -7.09 -0.23
C THR A 155 9.36 -6.65 1.07
N LEU A 156 9.90 -7.63 1.81
CA LEU A 156 10.69 -7.41 3.01
C LEU A 156 12.17 -7.41 2.64
N HIS A 157 12.86 -6.38 3.04
CA HIS A 157 14.29 -6.20 2.87
C HIS A 157 14.98 -6.13 4.22
N ARG A 158 16.23 -6.56 4.25
CA ARG A 158 17.10 -6.57 5.42
C ARG A 158 18.32 -5.68 5.19
N GLY A 159 18.76 -5.00 6.24
CA GLY A 159 20.05 -4.30 6.26
C GLY A 159 21.23 -5.26 6.25
N GLY A 160 22.44 -4.74 6.16
CA GLY A 160 23.66 -5.55 6.12
C GLY A 160 23.97 -6.28 7.43
N SER A 161 23.54 -5.72 8.57
CA SER A 161 23.81 -6.23 9.92
C SER A 161 22.51 -6.38 10.72
N VAL A 162 21.71 -7.40 10.40
CA VAL A 162 20.42 -7.62 11.08
C VAL A 162 20.61 -8.39 12.38
N SER A 163 20.11 -7.86 13.49
CA SER A 163 20.14 -8.52 14.79
C SER A 163 19.16 -9.71 14.84
N ALA A 164 19.41 -10.66 15.76
CA ALA A 164 18.47 -11.78 16.01
C ALA A 164 17.06 -11.28 16.38
N VAL A 165 16.95 -10.15 17.05
CA VAL A 165 15.67 -9.53 17.43
C VAL A 165 14.97 -8.95 16.20
N ALA A 166 15.70 -8.31 15.30
CA ALA A 166 15.13 -7.82 14.04
C ALA A 166 14.68 -8.98 13.13
N GLU A 167 15.41 -10.11 13.09
CA GLU A 167 14.94 -11.33 12.41
C GLU A 167 13.67 -11.91 13.02
N CYS A 168 13.49 -11.85 14.36
CA CYS A 168 12.22 -12.20 14.98
C CYS A 168 11.09 -11.29 14.51
N LEU A 169 11.32 -9.96 14.40
CA LEU A 169 10.32 -9.04 13.87
C LEU A 169 9.99 -9.35 12.39
N ALA A 170 10.99 -9.69 11.59
CA ALA A 170 10.80 -10.15 10.21
C ALA A 170 9.90 -11.40 10.14
N GLY A 171 10.07 -12.35 11.08
CA GLY A 171 9.19 -13.51 11.24
C GLY A 171 7.75 -13.13 11.54
N TYR A 172 7.51 -12.24 12.50
CA TYR A 172 6.17 -11.73 12.81
C TYR A 172 5.52 -11.00 11.62
N MET A 173 6.30 -10.20 10.86
CA MET A 173 5.81 -9.56 9.65
C MET A 173 5.35 -10.60 8.63
N ARG A 174 6.15 -11.62 8.37
CA ARG A 174 5.82 -12.71 7.43
C ARG A 174 4.52 -13.41 7.81
N GLU A 175 4.37 -13.77 9.09
CA GLU A 175 3.16 -14.42 9.62
C GLU A 175 1.93 -13.50 9.50
N GLY A 176 2.07 -12.21 9.84
CA GLY A 176 1.00 -11.22 9.71
C GLY A 176 0.49 -11.09 8.27
N PHE A 177 1.39 -10.95 7.31
CA PHE A 177 1.02 -10.87 5.88
C PHE A 177 0.41 -12.18 5.35
N ALA A 178 0.87 -13.35 5.82
CA ALA A 178 0.29 -14.64 5.47
C ALA A 178 -1.14 -14.80 6.01
N ALA A 179 -1.40 -14.38 7.24
CA ALA A 179 -2.73 -14.43 7.86
C ALA A 179 -3.73 -13.51 7.14
N GLU A 180 -3.31 -12.33 6.71
CA GLU A 180 -4.14 -11.41 5.91
C GLU A 180 -4.51 -12.02 4.54
N ALA A 181 -3.60 -12.72 3.88
CA ALA A 181 -3.85 -13.36 2.60
C ALA A 181 -4.94 -14.42 2.71
N LEU A 182 -4.95 -15.22 3.78
CA LEU A 182 -5.97 -16.24 4.05
C LEU A 182 -7.34 -15.63 4.32
N SER A 183 -7.43 -14.56 5.11
CA SER A 183 -8.69 -13.89 5.41
C SER A 183 -9.31 -13.18 4.17
N SER A 184 -8.47 -12.64 3.30
CA SER A 184 -8.92 -12.01 2.06
C SER A 184 -9.49 -13.03 1.06
N SER A 185 -8.94 -14.24 0.99
CA SER A 185 -9.43 -15.32 0.12
C SER A 185 -10.77 -15.88 0.57
N MET A 186 -11.06 -15.89 1.86
CA MET A 186 -12.35 -16.34 2.43
C MET A 186 -13.48 -15.33 2.23
N SER A 187 -13.16 -14.03 2.09
CA SER A 187 -14.16 -12.96 1.86
C SER A 187 -14.62 -12.83 0.41
N THR A 188 -13.92 -13.43 -0.55
CA THR A 188 -14.26 -13.43 -1.97
C THR A 188 -15.04 -14.67 -2.41
N GLY A 189 -15.30 -15.63 -1.51
CA GLY A 189 -16.17 -16.78 -1.74
C GLY A 189 -17.63 -16.37 -1.74
N ASN A 190 -18.16 -16.03 -2.90
CA ASN A 190 -19.58 -15.79 -3.16
C ASN A 190 -20.39 -17.06 -2.88
N PRO A 191 -21.39 -17.07 -1.98
CA PRO A 191 -22.36 -18.14 -1.95
C PRO A 191 -23.41 -17.87 -3.03
N ALA A 192 -23.12 -18.20 -4.28
CA ALA A 192 -24.13 -18.30 -5.30
C ALA A 192 -24.41 -19.76 -5.59
N ILE A 193 -25.70 -20.09 -5.49
CA ILE A 193 -26.43 -21.26 -6.01
C ILE A 193 -26.78 -22.32 -4.96
N LEU A 194 -27.96 -22.13 -4.42
CA LEU A 194 -28.94 -23.19 -4.23
C LEU A 194 -30.34 -22.57 -4.44
N ALA A 195 -30.88 -22.80 -5.57
CA ALA A 195 -32.33 -22.88 -5.84
C ALA A 195 -32.54 -23.86 -7.00
#